data_81d78c6db751f955b4278a978c056666
#
_entry.id   81d78c6db751f955b4278a978c056666
#
_cell.length_a   1.000
_cell.length_b   1.000
_cell.length_c   1.000
_cell.angle_alpha   90.00
_cell.angle_beta   90.00
_cell.angle_gamma   90.00
#
_symmetry.space_group_name_H-M   'P 1'
#
loop_
_entity.id
_entity.type
_entity.pdbx_description
1 polymer ?
#
loop_
_entity_poly.entity_id
_entity_poly.type
_entity_poly.pdbx_seq_one_letter_code
_entity_poly.pdbx_strand_id
1 'polypeptide(L)'
;MTQISDIENKPLDKKQQMVSQINQIKGILLQNKERIAELEAQFAQSGRKNASLAGTIKRLQEEMTRKVAQIESLQTELSQKNIEIEELAGTVEELNKDIAGLNEVTASQKTTIEEQDSQLNVVWFCIADMKQLKEARIVEGNGLFKTKSIMDGDFDKSAFTSADLRNLTRIETGSKKPKLLTSHPKESYTLTPDEDKLVTLEITDPAKFWSISKYLVIRK
;
A
#
# COMPACT_ATOMS: atom_id res chain seq x y z
N MET A 1 -1.63 -32.09 24.64
CA MET A 1 -2.48 -33.23 24.21
C MET A 1 -3.88 -32.98 24.71
N THR A 2 -4.70 -32.39 23.89
CA THR A 2 -6.12 -32.19 24.21
C THR A 2 -6.88 -32.82 23.06
N GLN A 3 -7.57 -33.91 23.40
CA GLN A 3 -8.40 -34.72 22.51
C GLN A 3 -9.52 -33.79 21.97
N ILE A 4 -9.60 -33.70 20.66
CA ILE A 4 -10.81 -33.27 19.98
C ILE A 4 -11.71 -34.50 19.99
N SER A 5 -12.61 -34.54 20.96
CA SER A 5 -13.62 -35.56 21.09
C SER A 5 -14.57 -35.50 19.91
N ASP A 6 -14.82 -36.65 19.37
CA ASP A 6 -15.79 -37.00 18.35
C ASP A 6 -17.11 -36.27 18.50
N ILE A 7 -17.33 -35.31 17.64
CA ILE A 7 -18.70 -34.85 17.36
C ILE A 7 -19.27 -35.92 16.47
N GLU A 8 -20.09 -36.81 17.05
CA GLU A 8 -20.93 -37.73 16.34
C GLU A 8 -21.63 -37.02 15.19
N ASN A 9 -21.15 -37.21 13.98
CA ASN A 9 -21.78 -36.77 12.76
C ASN A 9 -23.09 -37.54 12.57
N LYS A 10 -24.14 -37.05 13.25
CA LYS A 10 -25.49 -37.35 12.82
C LYS A 10 -25.59 -36.81 11.39
N PRO A 11 -25.96 -37.65 10.39
CA PRO A 11 -26.05 -37.13 9.03
C PRO A 11 -27.11 -36.04 9.00
N LEU A 12 -26.64 -34.80 9.05
CA LEU A 12 -27.47 -33.62 8.79
C LEU A 12 -28.14 -33.84 7.44
N ASP A 13 -29.46 -33.64 7.37
CA ASP A 13 -30.19 -33.66 6.11
C ASP A 13 -29.39 -32.80 5.10
N LYS A 14 -29.12 -33.33 3.90
CA LYS A 14 -28.34 -32.66 2.84
C LYS A 14 -28.81 -31.21 2.64
N LYS A 15 -30.12 -30.98 2.75
CA LYS A 15 -30.71 -29.63 2.70
C LYS A 15 -30.19 -28.70 3.79
N GLN A 16 -30.04 -29.17 5.03
CA GLN A 16 -29.51 -28.37 6.14
C GLN A 16 -28.03 -28.09 5.95
N GLN A 17 -27.28 -29.05 5.41
CA GLN A 17 -25.85 -28.82 5.08
C GLN A 17 -25.68 -27.76 4.00
N MET A 18 -26.50 -27.78 2.93
CA MET A 18 -26.47 -26.78 1.88
C MET A 18 -26.86 -25.39 2.39
N VAL A 19 -27.92 -25.28 3.21
CA VAL A 19 -28.29 -24.00 3.84
C VAL A 19 -27.14 -23.45 4.68
N SER A 20 -26.46 -24.31 5.45
CA SER A 20 -25.30 -23.91 6.25
C SER A 20 -24.16 -23.42 5.37
N GLN A 21 -23.81 -24.14 4.31
CA GLN A 21 -22.76 -23.75 3.35
C GLN A 21 -23.09 -22.42 2.66
N ILE A 22 -24.33 -22.25 2.17
CA ILE A 22 -24.77 -21.00 1.56
C ILE A 22 -24.63 -19.83 2.53
N ASN A 23 -25.00 -20.01 3.81
CA ASN A 23 -24.85 -18.98 4.84
C ASN A 23 -23.37 -18.62 5.10
N GLN A 24 -22.49 -19.62 5.12
CA GLN A 24 -21.05 -19.40 5.26
C GLN A 24 -20.49 -18.62 4.06
N ILE A 25 -20.86 -19.02 2.84
CA ILE A 25 -20.46 -18.33 1.60
C ILE A 25 -20.93 -16.88 1.62
N LYS A 26 -22.21 -16.63 2.00
CA LYS A 26 -22.74 -15.29 2.15
C LYS A 26 -21.92 -14.46 3.15
N GLY A 27 -21.57 -15.03 4.30
CA GLY A 27 -20.72 -14.38 5.29
C GLY A 27 -19.35 -13.98 4.73
N ILE A 28 -18.67 -14.87 4.02
CA ILE A 28 -17.38 -14.61 3.38
C ILE A 28 -17.50 -13.50 2.33
N LEU A 29 -18.54 -13.53 1.51
CA LEU A 29 -18.77 -12.49 0.50
C LEU A 29 -19.01 -11.10 1.10
N LEU A 30 -19.78 -11.01 2.19
CA LEU A 30 -20.00 -9.76 2.90
C LEU A 30 -18.69 -9.22 3.49
N GLN A 31 -17.90 -10.08 4.13
CA GLN A 31 -16.59 -9.72 4.66
C GLN A 31 -15.63 -9.24 3.56
N ASN A 32 -15.61 -9.92 2.42
CA ASN A 32 -14.79 -9.50 1.28
C ASN A 32 -15.26 -8.16 0.69
N LYS A 33 -16.56 -7.90 0.66
CA LYS A 33 -17.12 -6.61 0.24
C LYS A 33 -16.63 -5.47 1.16
N GLU A 34 -16.61 -5.68 2.47
CA GLU A 34 -16.07 -4.71 3.43
C GLU A 34 -14.58 -4.47 3.21
N ARG A 35 -13.78 -5.54 3.01
CA ARG A 35 -12.35 -5.41 2.73
C ARG A 35 -12.07 -4.64 1.44
N ILE A 36 -12.85 -4.85 0.40
CA ILE A 36 -12.72 -4.10 -0.87
C ILE A 36 -13.04 -2.62 -0.64
N ALA A 37 -14.06 -2.30 0.15
CA ALA A 37 -14.39 -0.91 0.50
C ALA A 37 -13.28 -0.23 1.34
N GLU A 38 -12.66 -0.96 2.27
CA GLU A 38 -11.50 -0.48 3.02
C GLU A 38 -10.30 -0.19 2.10
N LEU A 39 -10.01 -1.10 1.17
CA LEU A 39 -8.94 -0.92 0.18
C LEU A 39 -9.19 0.30 -0.71
N GLU A 40 -10.44 0.53 -1.12
CA GLU A 40 -10.83 1.71 -1.89
C GLU A 40 -10.59 3.00 -1.10
N ALA A 41 -10.99 3.02 0.17
CA ALA A 41 -10.77 4.16 1.06
C ALA A 41 -9.27 4.45 1.26
N GLN A 42 -8.45 3.42 1.51
CA GLN A 42 -7.00 3.55 1.62
C GLN A 42 -6.37 4.06 0.32
N PHE A 43 -6.83 3.56 -0.81
CA PHE A 43 -6.38 4.01 -2.13
C PHE A 43 -6.72 5.48 -2.38
N ALA A 44 -7.94 5.90 -2.05
CA ALA A 44 -8.37 7.30 -2.17
C ALA A 44 -7.54 8.23 -1.28
N GLN A 45 -7.26 7.83 -0.04
CA GLN A 45 -6.44 8.60 0.90
C GLN A 45 -4.98 8.76 0.45
N SER A 46 -4.46 7.81 -0.31
CA SER A 46 -3.08 7.87 -0.82
C SER A 46 -2.86 8.92 -1.91
N GLY A 47 -3.89 9.65 -2.33
CA GLY A 47 -3.80 10.70 -3.35
C GLY A 47 -3.48 10.20 -4.76
N ARG A 48 -3.60 8.91 -5.01
CA ARG A 48 -3.15 8.27 -6.25
C ARG A 48 -4.26 8.14 -7.27
N LYS A 49 -3.95 8.55 -8.47
CA LYS A 49 -4.84 8.37 -9.64
C LYS A 49 -4.35 7.19 -10.49
N ASN A 50 -4.42 5.99 -9.97
CA ASN A 50 -4.25 4.80 -10.80
C ASN A 50 -5.63 4.32 -11.29
N ALA A 51 -6.05 4.80 -12.44
CA ALA A 51 -7.36 4.51 -13.01
C ALA A 51 -7.61 3.00 -13.23
N SER A 52 -6.56 2.23 -13.56
CA SER A 52 -6.65 0.79 -13.74
C SER A 52 -6.99 0.07 -12.44
N LEU A 53 -6.34 0.44 -11.34
CA LEU A 53 -6.57 -0.20 -10.04
C LEU A 53 -7.93 0.18 -9.46
N ALA A 54 -8.31 1.46 -9.55
CA ALA A 54 -9.65 1.91 -9.16
C ALA A 54 -10.75 1.18 -9.94
N GLY A 55 -10.56 1.00 -11.27
CA GLY A 55 -11.45 0.21 -12.09
C GLY A 55 -11.56 -1.25 -11.68
N THR A 56 -10.44 -1.86 -11.28
CA THR A 56 -10.43 -3.24 -10.78
C THR A 56 -11.17 -3.38 -9.44
N ILE A 57 -10.94 -2.48 -8.50
CA ILE A 57 -11.64 -2.45 -7.20
C ILE A 57 -13.15 -2.32 -7.44
N LYS A 58 -13.58 -1.38 -8.28
CA LYS A 58 -14.99 -1.20 -8.62
C LYS A 58 -15.61 -2.46 -9.24
N ARG A 59 -14.91 -3.08 -10.19
CA ARG A 59 -15.38 -4.34 -10.81
C ARG A 59 -15.55 -5.46 -9.77
N LEU A 60 -14.60 -5.59 -8.83
CA LEU A 60 -14.68 -6.58 -7.76
C LEU A 60 -15.88 -6.31 -6.83
N GLN A 61 -16.14 -5.06 -6.46
CA GLN A 61 -17.33 -4.69 -5.66
C GLN A 61 -18.64 -5.06 -6.36
N GLU A 62 -18.75 -4.75 -7.66
CA GLU A 62 -19.92 -5.08 -8.47
C GLU A 62 -20.11 -6.60 -8.56
N GLU A 63 -19.01 -7.35 -8.73
CA GLU A 63 -19.05 -8.80 -8.80
C GLU A 63 -19.46 -9.41 -7.45
N MET A 64 -18.91 -8.94 -6.33
CA MET A 64 -19.30 -9.36 -4.98
C MET A 64 -20.79 -9.09 -4.73
N THR A 65 -21.29 -7.94 -5.12
CA THR A 65 -22.71 -7.58 -4.98
C THR A 65 -23.60 -8.52 -5.78
N ARG A 66 -23.21 -8.85 -7.02
CA ARG A 66 -23.95 -9.84 -7.84
C ARG A 66 -23.94 -11.24 -7.21
N LYS A 67 -22.80 -11.68 -6.66
CA LYS A 67 -22.70 -13.00 -6.02
C LYS A 67 -23.56 -13.07 -4.75
N VAL A 68 -23.61 -12.00 -3.94
CA VAL A 68 -24.51 -11.93 -2.78
C VAL A 68 -25.97 -12.05 -3.20
N ALA A 69 -26.40 -11.30 -4.21
CA ALA A 69 -27.77 -11.37 -4.71
C ALA A 69 -28.12 -12.77 -5.28
N GLN A 70 -27.17 -13.40 -5.97
CA GLN A 70 -27.34 -14.77 -6.46
C GLN A 70 -27.56 -15.77 -5.31
N ILE A 71 -26.78 -15.64 -4.23
CA ILE A 71 -26.94 -16.49 -3.04
C ILE A 71 -28.29 -16.26 -2.37
N GLU A 72 -28.76 -15.02 -2.26
CA GLU A 72 -30.08 -14.72 -1.68
C GLU A 72 -31.22 -15.32 -2.52
N SER A 73 -31.09 -15.26 -3.85
CA SER A 73 -32.02 -15.94 -4.78
C SER A 73 -32.03 -17.45 -4.54
N LEU A 74 -30.86 -18.07 -4.46
CA LEU A 74 -30.72 -19.52 -4.21
C LEU A 74 -31.30 -19.93 -2.85
N GLN A 75 -31.11 -19.10 -1.80
CA GLN A 75 -31.71 -19.33 -0.49
C GLN A 75 -33.24 -19.31 -0.56
N THR A 76 -33.79 -18.35 -1.30
CA THR A 76 -35.23 -18.22 -1.51
C THR A 76 -35.79 -19.41 -2.27
N GLU A 77 -35.12 -19.80 -3.38
CA GLU A 77 -35.51 -20.96 -4.15
C GLU A 77 -35.45 -22.25 -3.33
N LEU A 78 -34.39 -22.43 -2.54
CA LEU A 78 -34.27 -23.59 -1.64
C LEU A 78 -35.39 -23.66 -0.62
N SER A 79 -35.88 -22.49 -0.17
CA SER A 79 -36.98 -22.39 0.82
C SER A 79 -38.34 -22.64 0.20
N GLN A 80 -38.55 -22.18 -1.03
CA GLN A 80 -39.85 -22.18 -1.68
C GLN A 80 -40.14 -23.44 -2.51
N LYS A 81 -39.08 -23.98 -3.14
CA LYS A 81 -39.20 -25.15 -3.99
C LYS A 81 -38.44 -26.29 -3.34
N ASN A 82 -38.96 -27.52 -3.40
CA ASN A 82 -38.19 -28.71 -3.09
C ASN A 82 -37.19 -29.03 -4.22
N ILE A 83 -36.24 -28.08 -4.42
CA ILE A 83 -35.28 -28.16 -5.50
C ILE A 83 -34.35 -29.36 -5.24
N GLU A 84 -34.04 -30.09 -6.29
CA GLU A 84 -33.15 -31.25 -6.21
C GLU A 84 -31.78 -30.79 -5.68
N ILE A 85 -31.39 -31.40 -4.56
CA ILE A 85 -30.19 -31.03 -3.77
C ILE A 85 -28.91 -31.12 -4.60
N GLU A 86 -28.90 -32.00 -5.60
CA GLU A 86 -27.72 -32.20 -6.45
C GLU A 86 -27.42 -31.04 -7.38
N GLU A 87 -28.42 -30.36 -7.93
CA GLU A 87 -28.22 -29.16 -8.76
C GLU A 87 -27.66 -27.96 -7.94
N LEU A 88 -28.22 -27.79 -6.73
CA LEU A 88 -27.74 -26.76 -5.82
C LEU A 88 -26.34 -27.04 -5.29
N ALA A 89 -25.97 -28.31 -5.07
CA ALA A 89 -24.63 -28.67 -4.65
C ALA A 89 -23.58 -28.24 -5.68
N GLY A 90 -23.85 -28.44 -6.97
CA GLY A 90 -22.98 -27.97 -8.05
C GLY A 90 -22.82 -26.45 -8.04
N THR A 91 -23.93 -25.71 -7.86
CA THR A 91 -23.87 -24.25 -7.78
C THR A 91 -23.09 -23.75 -6.55
N VAL A 92 -23.25 -24.41 -5.41
CA VAL A 92 -22.48 -24.08 -4.20
C VAL A 92 -20.99 -24.35 -4.40
N GLU A 93 -20.63 -25.43 -5.08
CA GLU A 93 -19.23 -25.73 -5.40
C GLU A 93 -18.62 -24.68 -6.33
N GLU A 94 -19.36 -24.28 -7.36
CA GLU A 94 -18.94 -23.20 -8.28
C GLU A 94 -18.74 -21.87 -7.54
N LEU A 95 -19.70 -21.49 -6.69
CA LEU A 95 -19.60 -20.27 -5.87
C LEU A 95 -18.41 -20.32 -4.91
N ASN A 96 -18.09 -21.47 -4.32
CA ASN A 96 -16.92 -21.64 -3.48
C ASN A 96 -15.61 -21.41 -4.26
N LYS A 97 -15.55 -21.93 -5.49
CA LYS A 97 -14.40 -21.73 -6.38
C LYS A 97 -14.22 -20.26 -6.76
N ASP A 98 -15.32 -19.60 -7.08
CA ASP A 98 -15.31 -18.15 -7.38
C ASP A 98 -14.84 -17.33 -6.19
N ILE A 99 -15.30 -17.67 -4.98
CA ILE A 99 -14.86 -17.01 -3.74
C ILE A 99 -13.35 -17.18 -3.54
N ALA A 100 -12.83 -18.39 -3.77
CA ALA A 100 -11.39 -18.63 -3.64
C ALA A 100 -10.59 -17.74 -4.60
N GLY A 101 -11.02 -17.65 -5.86
CA GLY A 101 -10.41 -16.77 -6.85
C GLY A 101 -10.49 -15.28 -6.48
N LEU A 102 -11.66 -14.82 -5.99
CA LEU A 102 -11.83 -13.43 -5.54
C LEU A 102 -10.95 -13.10 -4.33
N ASN A 103 -10.77 -14.03 -3.41
CA ASN A 103 -9.87 -13.85 -2.26
C ASN A 103 -8.41 -13.69 -2.71
N GLU A 104 -7.96 -14.49 -3.66
CA GLU A 104 -6.61 -14.42 -4.22
C GLU A 104 -6.37 -13.07 -4.92
N VAL A 105 -7.31 -12.64 -5.76
CA VAL A 105 -7.24 -11.34 -6.43
C VAL A 105 -7.21 -10.20 -5.41
N THR A 106 -8.05 -10.26 -4.37
CA THR A 106 -8.09 -9.22 -3.33
C THR A 106 -6.76 -9.14 -2.57
N ALA A 107 -6.16 -10.28 -2.24
CA ALA A 107 -4.86 -10.32 -1.57
C ALA A 107 -3.76 -9.73 -2.47
N SER A 108 -3.74 -10.09 -3.75
CA SER A 108 -2.79 -9.56 -4.74
C SER A 108 -2.93 -8.05 -4.91
N GLN A 109 -4.17 -7.55 -5.00
CA GLN A 109 -4.43 -6.12 -5.12
C GLN A 109 -3.95 -5.34 -3.88
N LYS A 110 -4.17 -5.89 -2.69
CA LYS A 110 -3.66 -5.30 -1.44
C LYS A 110 -2.15 -5.15 -1.46
N THR A 111 -1.42 -6.21 -1.82
CA THR A 111 0.03 -6.19 -1.94
C THR A 111 0.49 -5.13 -2.96
N THR A 112 -0.16 -5.09 -4.12
CA THR A 112 0.15 -4.10 -5.16
C THR A 112 -0.05 -2.67 -4.67
N ILE A 113 -1.14 -2.40 -3.93
CA ILE A 113 -1.40 -1.08 -3.35
C ILE A 113 -0.31 -0.71 -2.34
N GLU A 114 0.06 -1.62 -1.45
CA GLU A 114 1.09 -1.39 -0.43
C GLU A 114 2.46 -1.13 -1.08
N GLU A 115 2.82 -1.88 -2.11
CA GLU A 115 4.05 -1.66 -2.87
C GLU A 115 4.07 -0.30 -3.59
N GLN A 116 2.98 0.04 -4.28
CA GLN A 116 2.84 1.32 -4.95
C GLN A 116 2.84 2.47 -3.95
N ASP A 117 2.20 2.28 -2.77
CA ASP A 117 2.23 3.25 -1.69
C ASP A 117 3.65 3.52 -1.21
N SER A 118 4.38 2.48 -0.96
CA SER A 118 5.78 2.57 -0.58
C SER A 118 6.62 3.29 -1.65
N GLN A 119 6.54 2.85 -2.91
CA GLN A 119 7.32 3.42 -4.02
C GLN A 119 7.03 4.91 -4.25
N LEU A 120 5.77 5.33 -4.13
CA LEU A 120 5.39 6.73 -4.33
C LEU A 120 5.82 7.64 -3.18
N ASN A 121 5.86 7.13 -1.97
CA ASN A 121 6.17 7.92 -0.79
C ASN A 121 7.62 7.80 -0.33
N VAL A 122 8.41 6.88 -0.93
CA VAL A 122 9.83 6.79 -0.60
C VAL A 122 10.60 8.00 -1.11
N VAL A 123 11.44 8.54 -0.25
CA VAL A 123 12.40 9.60 -0.53
C VAL A 123 13.75 9.19 0.02
N TRP A 124 14.79 9.82 -0.44
CA TRP A 124 16.16 9.50 -0.05
C TRP A 124 16.87 10.76 0.40
N PHE A 125 17.61 10.67 1.49
CA PHE A 125 18.45 11.76 1.93
C PHE A 125 19.87 11.30 2.26
N CYS A 126 20.82 12.18 2.03
CA CYS A 126 22.23 12.00 2.36
C CYS A 126 22.78 13.24 3.03
N ILE A 127 23.48 13.04 4.16
CA ILE A 127 24.15 14.11 4.91
C ILE A 127 25.61 13.75 5.00
N ALA A 128 26.46 14.44 4.27
CA ALA A 128 27.87 14.12 4.21
C ALA A 128 28.73 15.37 3.98
N ASP A 129 30.04 15.23 4.25
CA ASP A 129 30.99 16.26 3.87
C ASP A 129 31.28 16.22 2.37
N MET A 130 31.97 17.24 1.84
CA MET A 130 32.26 17.36 0.41
C MET A 130 33.16 16.23 -0.10
N LYS A 131 34.00 15.66 0.75
CA LYS A 131 34.88 14.55 0.38
C LYS A 131 34.05 13.27 0.16
N GLN A 132 33.21 12.94 1.11
CA GLN A 132 32.30 11.79 1.06
C GLN A 132 31.33 11.88 -0.13
N LEU A 133 30.78 13.08 -0.39
CA LEU A 133 29.86 13.30 -1.53
C LEU A 133 30.54 13.09 -2.89
N LYS A 134 31.86 13.41 -2.99
CA LYS A 134 32.65 13.14 -4.19
C LYS A 134 33.01 11.66 -4.32
N GLU A 135 33.39 11.01 -3.23
CA GLU A 135 33.69 9.57 -3.22
C GLU A 135 32.48 8.75 -3.65
N ALA A 136 31.29 9.14 -3.20
CA ALA A 136 30.02 8.53 -3.61
C ALA A 136 29.51 8.97 -5.00
N ARG A 137 30.27 9.82 -5.72
CA ARG A 137 29.88 10.39 -7.02
C ARG A 137 28.56 11.17 -7.03
N ILE A 138 28.11 11.61 -5.84
CA ILE A 138 26.89 12.43 -5.71
C ILE A 138 27.12 13.85 -6.21
N VAL A 139 28.35 14.34 -6.06
CA VAL A 139 28.76 15.67 -6.54
C VAL A 139 29.98 15.50 -7.41
N GLU A 140 29.86 15.85 -8.69
CA GLU A 140 30.97 15.89 -9.65
C GLU A 140 31.40 17.33 -9.93
N GLY A 141 32.68 17.52 -10.21
CA GLY A 141 33.26 18.78 -10.67
C GLY A 141 34.47 19.22 -9.88
N ASN A 142 35.63 19.17 -10.56
CA ASN A 142 36.89 19.76 -10.13
C ASN A 142 37.32 20.81 -11.16
N GLY A 143 37.03 22.08 -10.90
CA GLY A 143 37.57 23.16 -11.75
C GLY A 143 36.94 24.50 -11.42
N LEU A 144 37.76 25.56 -11.55
CA LEU A 144 37.38 26.96 -11.27
C LEU A 144 36.21 27.48 -12.13
N PHE A 145 35.81 26.78 -13.19
CA PHE A 145 34.82 27.21 -14.17
C PHE A 145 33.74 26.14 -14.52
N LYS A 146 33.71 24.98 -13.84
CA LYS A 146 32.65 23.97 -14.07
C LYS A 146 31.54 24.11 -13.03
N THR A 147 30.32 24.24 -13.51
CA THR A 147 29.10 24.11 -12.68
C THR A 147 29.14 22.73 -12.02
N LYS A 148 29.00 22.67 -10.69
CA LYS A 148 28.92 21.40 -9.96
C LYS A 148 27.66 20.69 -10.39
N SER A 149 27.83 19.54 -11.02
CA SER A 149 26.72 18.62 -11.29
C SER A 149 26.41 17.85 -10.02
N ILE A 150 25.13 17.65 -9.74
CA ILE A 150 24.63 16.91 -8.57
C ILE A 150 23.81 15.75 -9.11
N MET A 151 24.22 14.51 -8.75
CA MET A 151 23.52 13.28 -9.14
C MET A 151 23.39 13.14 -10.68
N ASP A 152 24.39 13.59 -11.42
CA ASP A 152 24.50 13.41 -12.87
C ASP A 152 25.29 12.12 -13.12
N GLY A 153 24.63 11.14 -13.73
CA GLY A 153 25.24 9.84 -13.98
C GLY A 153 25.01 8.78 -12.88
N ASP A 154 25.95 7.84 -12.79
CA ASP A 154 25.89 6.71 -11.87
C ASP A 154 26.51 7.07 -10.52
N PHE A 155 25.67 7.40 -9.53
CA PHE A 155 26.08 7.70 -8.15
C PHE A 155 25.80 6.52 -7.21
N ASP A 156 26.55 6.46 -6.11
CA ASP A 156 26.39 5.42 -5.12
C ASP A 156 25.11 5.62 -4.31
N LYS A 157 24.08 4.83 -4.60
CA LYS A 157 22.78 4.86 -3.91
C LYS A 157 22.87 4.37 -2.46
N SER A 158 23.92 3.60 -2.10
CA SER A 158 24.08 3.12 -0.72
C SER A 158 24.41 4.24 0.26
N ALA A 159 24.88 5.40 -0.22
CA ALA A 159 25.11 6.58 0.58
C ALA A 159 23.83 7.30 1.03
N PHE A 160 22.67 6.88 0.52
CA PHE A 160 21.39 7.47 0.87
C PHE A 160 20.61 6.62 1.87
N THR A 161 19.97 7.30 2.81
CA THR A 161 18.97 6.71 3.71
C THR A 161 17.59 6.92 3.09
N SER A 162 16.82 5.84 2.96
CA SER A 162 15.44 5.90 2.51
C SER A 162 14.50 6.20 3.68
N ALA A 163 13.44 6.95 3.41
CA ALA A 163 12.38 7.25 4.38
C ALA A 163 11.06 7.47 3.67
N ASP A 164 9.95 7.37 4.40
CA ASP A 164 8.64 7.78 3.91
C ASP A 164 8.50 9.29 4.08
N LEU A 165 8.20 9.98 2.98
CA LEU A 165 8.08 11.44 2.96
C LEU A 165 7.02 11.99 3.93
N ARG A 166 6.00 11.18 4.28
CA ARG A 166 4.92 11.56 5.20
C ARG A 166 5.39 11.62 6.65
N ASN A 167 6.41 10.82 6.98
CA ASN A 167 6.94 10.67 8.33
C ASN A 167 8.24 11.46 8.53
N LEU A 168 8.94 11.79 7.44
CA LEU A 168 10.21 12.49 7.48
C LEU A 168 9.99 14.01 7.56
N THR A 169 9.65 14.50 8.74
CA THR A 169 9.40 15.93 8.98
C THR A 169 10.59 16.67 9.59
N ARG A 170 11.58 15.91 10.13
CA ARG A 170 12.75 16.50 10.81
C ARG A 170 14.02 15.74 10.45
N ILE A 171 15.08 16.47 10.13
CA ILE A 171 16.41 15.90 9.80
C ILE A 171 17.48 16.70 10.53
N GLU A 172 18.20 16.03 11.43
CA GLU A 172 19.35 16.61 12.13
C GLU A 172 20.56 16.62 11.19
N THR A 173 21.06 17.79 10.84
CA THR A 173 22.14 17.90 9.83
C THR A 173 23.53 17.61 10.42
N GLY A 174 23.68 17.68 11.73
CA GLY A 174 24.97 17.56 12.42
C GLY A 174 25.97 18.65 12.01
N SER A 175 25.51 19.79 11.51
CA SER A 175 26.33 20.91 11.02
C SER A 175 25.81 22.25 11.52
N LYS A 176 26.74 23.18 11.77
CA LYS A 176 26.40 24.56 12.13
C LYS A 176 26.03 25.41 10.91
N LYS A 177 26.43 24.99 9.72
CA LYS A 177 26.17 25.70 8.45
C LYS A 177 25.88 24.71 7.32
N PRO A 178 24.81 23.92 7.43
CA PRO A 178 24.47 22.95 6.38
C PRO A 178 24.09 23.67 5.09
N LYS A 179 24.35 23.03 3.97
CA LYS A 179 23.93 23.52 2.67
C LYS A 179 23.17 22.44 1.92
N LEU A 180 21.92 22.72 1.60
CA LEU A 180 21.15 21.87 0.68
C LEU A 180 21.75 22.02 -0.71
N LEU A 181 22.10 20.89 -1.32
CA LEU A 181 22.66 20.86 -2.68
C LEU A 181 21.59 20.54 -3.72
N THR A 182 20.54 19.83 -3.34
CA THR A 182 19.37 19.58 -4.18
C THR A 182 18.34 20.72 -4.07
N SER A 183 17.51 20.86 -5.10
CA SER A 183 16.52 21.94 -5.17
C SER A 183 15.23 21.52 -4.46
N HIS A 184 14.82 22.32 -3.47
CA HIS A 184 13.56 22.18 -2.76
C HIS A 184 12.92 23.57 -2.57
N PRO A 185 11.59 23.71 -2.63
CA PRO A 185 10.89 24.96 -2.42
C PRO A 185 11.19 25.55 -1.04
N LYS A 186 11.67 26.79 -0.99
CA LYS A 186 12.14 27.43 0.26
C LYS A 186 11.06 27.59 1.33
N GLU A 187 9.82 27.74 0.90
CA GLU A 187 8.67 27.93 1.79
C GLU A 187 8.14 26.60 2.39
N SER A 188 8.73 25.47 2.03
CA SER A 188 8.33 24.14 2.51
C SER A 188 9.20 23.58 3.65
N TYR A 189 10.21 24.33 4.07
CA TYR A 189 11.10 23.93 5.14
C TYR A 189 11.71 25.12 5.87
N THR A 190 12.18 24.87 7.09
CA THR A 190 12.98 25.82 7.90
C THR A 190 14.28 25.16 8.36
N LEU A 191 15.28 26.01 8.65
CA LEU A 191 16.56 25.59 9.21
C LEU A 191 16.68 26.22 10.60
N THR A 192 16.55 25.41 11.65
CA THR A 192 16.48 25.84 13.03
C THR A 192 17.77 25.43 13.78
N PRO A 193 18.59 26.35 14.28
CA PRO A 193 19.74 26.03 15.12
C PRO A 193 19.29 25.67 16.54
N ASP A 194 19.96 24.69 17.15
CA ASP A 194 19.84 24.38 18.57
C ASP A 194 20.81 25.22 19.45
N GLU A 195 20.90 24.89 20.74
CA GLU A 195 21.77 25.56 21.70
C GLU A 195 23.26 25.45 21.35
N ASP A 196 23.69 24.33 20.74
CA ASP A 196 25.04 24.09 20.24
C ASP A 196 25.30 24.68 18.85
N LYS A 197 24.31 25.39 18.31
CA LYS A 197 24.29 25.94 16.95
C LYS A 197 24.29 24.87 15.85
N LEU A 198 23.94 23.63 16.17
CA LEU A 198 23.71 22.60 15.18
C LEU A 198 22.34 22.82 14.54
N VAL A 199 22.29 22.75 13.23
CA VAL A 199 21.07 23.09 12.49
C VAL A 199 20.26 21.83 12.20
N THR A 200 18.97 21.90 12.51
CA THR A 200 17.97 20.91 12.12
C THR A 200 17.17 21.46 10.93
N LEU A 201 16.98 20.61 9.92
CA LEU A 201 16.04 20.86 8.83
C LEU A 201 14.66 20.38 9.27
N GLU A 202 13.70 21.28 9.32
CA GLU A 202 12.29 20.97 9.60
C GLU A 202 11.47 21.16 8.33
N ILE A 203 10.83 20.08 7.86
CA ILE A 203 9.99 20.06 6.68
C ILE A 203 8.57 20.40 7.11
N THR A 204 8.10 21.59 6.75
CA THR A 204 6.77 22.10 7.13
C THR A 204 5.67 21.65 6.19
N ASP A 205 6.00 21.39 4.93
CA ASP A 205 5.10 20.86 3.91
C ASP A 205 5.82 19.76 3.11
N PRO A 206 5.70 18.48 3.53
CA PRO A 206 6.38 17.37 2.87
C PRO A 206 6.02 17.23 1.38
N ALA A 207 4.75 17.40 1.02
CA ALA A 207 4.30 17.26 -0.36
C ALA A 207 4.99 18.29 -1.27
N LYS A 208 5.06 19.54 -0.81
CA LYS A 208 5.72 20.61 -1.52
C LYS A 208 7.24 20.46 -1.52
N PHE A 209 7.83 20.09 -0.39
CA PHE A 209 9.27 19.91 -0.25
C PHE A 209 9.83 18.88 -1.25
N TRP A 210 9.15 17.73 -1.37
CA TRP A 210 9.54 16.63 -2.24
C TRP A 210 8.99 16.71 -3.68
N SER A 211 8.32 17.82 -4.03
CA SER A 211 7.68 17.98 -5.36
C SER A 211 8.68 18.08 -6.51
N ILE A 212 9.87 18.63 -6.28
CA ILE A 212 10.90 18.85 -7.32
C ILE A 212 11.86 17.65 -7.36
N SER A 213 12.25 17.12 -6.20
CA SER A 213 13.22 16.02 -6.10
C SER A 213 12.85 15.07 -4.98
N LYS A 214 12.94 13.77 -5.26
CA LYS A 214 12.86 12.70 -4.27
C LYS A 214 14.17 12.46 -3.51
N TYR A 215 15.22 13.18 -3.89
CA TYR A 215 16.54 13.09 -3.27
C TYR A 215 16.89 14.41 -2.59
N LEU A 216 17.35 14.31 -1.35
CA LEU A 216 17.87 15.42 -0.58
C LEU A 216 19.35 15.19 -0.28
N VAL A 217 20.19 16.10 -0.71
CA VAL A 217 21.62 16.09 -0.41
C VAL A 217 21.97 17.29 0.44
N ILE A 218 22.45 17.05 1.64
CA ILE A 218 22.91 18.07 2.58
C ILE A 218 24.41 17.94 2.77
N ARG A 219 25.13 19.01 2.48
CA ARG A 219 26.53 19.13 2.82
C ARG A 219 26.68 19.67 4.25
N LYS A 220 27.44 18.96 5.08
CA LYS A 220 27.89 19.42 6.41
C LYS A 220 28.84 20.59 6.31
#